data_734cd4ebbb57d0c77e12cfec18222c05
#
_entry.id   734cd4ebbb57d0c77e12cfec18222c05
#
_cell.length_a   1.000
_cell.length_b   1.000
_cell.length_c   1.000
_cell.angle_alpha   90.00
_cell.angle_beta   90.00
_cell.angle_gamma   90.00
#
_symmetry.space_group_name_H-M   'P 1'
#
loop_
_entity.id
_entity.type
_entity.pdbx_description
1 polymer ?
#
loop_
_entity_poly.entity_id
_entity_poly.type
_entity_poly.pdbx_seq_one_letter_code
_entity_poly.pdbx_strand_id
1 'polypeptide(L)'
;MSNIQKLPTLQELYSDTALVNKQNQLNIILNAEPKKEWVREHPFVKNLKYLPIERVEYLLTMIFTKWRVEVKEVKLLANSIVTTVRVFVQDPISGEWDWQDGIGAMPIQVSKGSGAVEFDKMNSSAIQIGAPSSESFAVKDACEKFGRIFGKDLNRKDNVNYDRLYQMIGMNETVNNPNLTEEIRKEVQDTTNLQQLQDVMNKHKGLGKEFDKLVAEQKH
;
A
#
# COMPACT_ATOMS: atom_id res chain seq x y z
N MET A 1 24.51 10.14 -40.66
CA MET A 1 23.64 10.99 -39.82
C MET A 1 22.76 10.05 -39.01
N SER A 2 23.04 9.87 -37.71
CA SER A 2 22.27 8.99 -36.84
C SER A 2 20.92 9.64 -36.57
N ASN A 3 19.83 8.98 -37.01
CA ASN A 3 18.48 9.33 -36.60
C ASN A 3 18.39 9.15 -35.06
N ILE A 4 18.58 10.23 -34.33
CA ILE A 4 18.23 10.26 -32.91
C ILE A 4 16.70 10.17 -32.88
N GLN A 5 16.20 8.98 -32.60
CA GLN A 5 14.78 8.75 -32.39
C GLN A 5 14.36 9.58 -31.18
N LYS A 6 13.61 10.66 -31.43
CA LYS A 6 13.09 11.53 -30.36
C LYS A 6 12.22 10.67 -29.46
N LEU A 7 12.59 10.58 -28.18
CA LEU A 7 11.74 9.90 -27.22
C LEU A 7 10.37 10.58 -27.19
N PRO A 8 9.27 9.80 -27.20
CA PRO A 8 7.93 10.37 -27.10
C PRO A 8 7.78 11.15 -25.80
N THR A 9 7.05 12.23 -25.83
CA THR A 9 6.65 12.95 -24.62
C THR A 9 5.73 12.08 -23.78
N LEU A 10 5.68 12.33 -22.46
CA LEU A 10 4.73 11.64 -21.57
C LEU A 10 3.28 11.75 -22.08
N GLN A 11 2.94 12.87 -22.72
CA GLN A 11 1.62 13.12 -23.28
C GLN A 11 1.34 12.27 -24.53
N GLU A 12 2.36 11.99 -25.34
CA GLU A 12 2.27 11.09 -26.50
C GLU A 12 2.22 9.62 -26.07
N LEU A 13 2.93 9.26 -24.97
CA LEU A 13 2.86 7.93 -24.35
C LEU A 13 1.47 7.65 -23.73
N TYR A 14 0.79 8.70 -23.25
CA TYR A 14 -0.48 8.60 -22.55
C TYR A 14 -1.61 9.32 -23.31
N SER A 15 -1.79 8.96 -24.60
CA SER A 15 -2.83 9.56 -25.45
C SER A 15 -4.26 9.26 -24.98
N ASP A 16 -4.47 8.19 -24.20
CA ASP A 16 -5.76 7.86 -23.57
C ASP A 16 -5.81 8.41 -22.14
N THR A 17 -6.36 9.62 -21.99
CA THR A 17 -6.51 10.28 -20.68
C THR A 17 -7.38 9.49 -19.70
N ALA A 18 -8.35 8.72 -20.19
CA ALA A 18 -9.21 7.91 -19.32
C ALA A 18 -8.43 6.72 -18.75
N LEU A 19 -7.58 6.09 -19.54
CA LEU A 19 -6.71 5.01 -19.11
C LEU A 19 -5.68 5.51 -18.09
N VAL A 20 -5.04 6.65 -18.37
CA VAL A 20 -4.08 7.30 -17.46
C VAL A 20 -4.72 7.63 -16.13
N ASN A 21 -5.94 8.15 -16.12
CA ASN A 21 -6.66 8.46 -14.89
C ASN A 21 -6.96 7.20 -14.05
N LYS A 22 -7.38 6.11 -14.69
CA LYS A 22 -7.57 4.82 -13.99
C LYS A 22 -6.27 4.30 -13.39
N GLN A 23 -5.16 4.36 -14.16
CA GLN A 23 -3.84 3.95 -13.69
C GLN A 23 -3.38 4.79 -12.48
N ASN A 24 -3.60 6.11 -12.53
CA ASN A 24 -3.29 7.00 -11.41
C ASN A 24 -4.13 6.66 -10.18
N GLN A 25 -5.43 6.37 -10.33
CA GLN A 25 -6.28 5.94 -9.22
C GLN A 25 -5.77 4.65 -8.58
N LEU A 26 -5.39 3.65 -9.38
CA LEU A 26 -4.80 2.42 -8.87
C LEU A 26 -3.49 2.70 -8.11
N ASN A 27 -2.62 3.53 -8.66
CA ASN A 27 -1.36 3.93 -8.00
C ASN A 27 -1.61 4.66 -6.68
N ILE A 28 -2.63 5.50 -6.58
CA ILE A 28 -3.02 6.17 -5.33
C ILE A 28 -3.46 5.14 -4.30
N ILE A 29 -4.28 4.16 -4.69
CA ILE A 29 -4.73 3.08 -3.79
C ILE A 29 -3.54 2.26 -3.31
N LEU A 30 -2.66 1.84 -4.20
CA LEU A 30 -1.49 1.02 -3.86
C LEU A 30 -0.51 1.74 -2.94
N ASN A 31 -0.37 3.07 -3.09
CA ASN A 31 0.52 3.89 -2.27
C ASN A 31 -0.14 4.50 -1.02
N ALA A 32 -1.43 4.23 -0.79
CA ALA A 32 -2.11 4.64 0.43
C ALA A 32 -1.53 3.91 1.67
N GLU A 33 -1.67 4.51 2.83
CA GLU A 33 -1.37 3.83 4.09
C GLU A 33 -2.46 2.80 4.41
N PRO A 34 -2.11 1.63 4.95
CA PRO A 34 -3.11 0.71 5.45
C PRO A 34 -3.88 1.35 6.61
N LYS A 35 -5.15 0.97 6.77
CA LYS A 35 -5.97 1.46 7.88
C LYS A 35 -5.30 1.17 9.21
N LYS A 36 -5.20 2.16 10.09
CA LYS A 36 -4.55 2.03 11.40
C LYS A 36 -5.10 0.89 12.24
N GLU A 37 -6.41 0.63 12.16
CA GLU A 37 -7.09 -0.46 12.85
C GLU A 37 -6.70 -1.87 12.38
N TRP A 38 -6.09 -1.99 11.20
CA TRP A 38 -5.61 -3.26 10.65
C TRP A 38 -4.17 -3.55 11.03
N VAL A 39 -3.43 -2.53 11.43
CA VAL A 39 -2.02 -2.64 11.82
C VAL A 39 -1.94 -3.19 13.24
N ARG A 40 -1.16 -4.23 13.44
CA ARG A 40 -0.89 -4.85 14.74
C ARG A 40 0.57 -4.70 15.13
N GLU A 41 0.83 -4.69 16.42
CA GLU A 41 2.18 -4.78 16.96
C GLU A 41 2.60 -6.24 17.13
N HIS A 42 3.86 -6.52 16.84
CA HIS A 42 4.39 -7.88 16.96
C HIS A 42 4.50 -8.28 18.45
N PRO A 43 3.96 -9.46 18.84
CA PRO A 43 3.84 -9.81 20.26
C PRO A 43 5.20 -9.97 20.97
N PHE A 44 6.27 -10.28 20.23
CA PHE A 44 7.59 -10.57 20.80
C PHE A 44 8.66 -9.54 20.42
N VAL A 45 8.41 -8.69 19.43
CA VAL A 45 9.37 -7.68 18.97
C VAL A 45 8.78 -6.30 19.21
N LYS A 46 9.34 -5.60 20.18
CA LYS A 46 8.86 -4.27 20.58
C LYS A 46 8.95 -3.28 19.41
N ASN A 47 7.89 -2.52 19.23
CA ASN A 47 7.74 -1.48 18.19
C ASN A 47 7.76 -2.01 16.73
N LEU A 48 7.68 -3.31 16.50
CA LEU A 48 7.53 -3.88 15.17
C LEU A 48 6.05 -3.97 14.80
N LYS A 49 5.64 -3.25 13.79
CA LYS A 49 4.26 -3.24 13.27
C LYS A 49 4.15 -4.13 12.03
N TYR A 50 3.01 -4.75 11.86
CA TYR A 50 2.75 -5.58 10.69
C TYR A 50 1.26 -5.61 10.32
N LEU A 51 0.97 -5.97 9.07
CA LEU A 51 -0.36 -6.35 8.63
C LEU A 51 -0.53 -7.87 8.80
N PRO A 52 -1.61 -8.34 9.45
CA PRO A 52 -1.95 -9.75 9.47
C PRO A 52 -2.22 -10.28 8.07
N ILE A 53 -1.92 -11.58 7.84
CA ILE A 53 -2.06 -12.20 6.51
C ILE A 53 -3.49 -12.10 5.96
N GLU A 54 -4.48 -12.25 6.81
CA GLU A 54 -5.90 -12.16 6.42
C GLU A 54 -6.27 -10.77 5.86
N ARG A 55 -5.55 -9.71 6.26
CA ARG A 55 -5.74 -8.36 5.72
C ARG A 55 -5.03 -8.17 4.39
N VAL A 56 -3.87 -8.78 4.24
CA VAL A 56 -3.14 -8.80 2.97
C VAL A 56 -3.95 -9.52 1.88
N GLU A 57 -4.47 -10.71 2.17
CA GLU A 57 -5.31 -11.47 1.25
C GLU A 57 -6.63 -10.75 0.91
N TYR A 58 -7.23 -10.09 1.92
CA TYR A 58 -8.38 -9.23 1.69
C TYR A 58 -8.06 -8.09 0.72
N LEU A 59 -6.94 -7.40 0.90
CA LEU A 59 -6.49 -6.32 0.00
C LEU A 59 -6.21 -6.84 -1.41
N LEU A 60 -5.54 -7.98 -1.55
CA LEU A 60 -5.32 -8.62 -2.86
C LEU A 60 -6.66 -8.86 -3.59
N THR A 61 -7.65 -9.39 -2.87
CA THR A 61 -9.00 -9.66 -3.42
C THR A 61 -9.76 -8.38 -3.79
N MET A 62 -9.57 -7.31 -3.03
CA MET A 62 -10.27 -6.04 -3.26
C MET A 62 -9.65 -5.18 -4.37
N ILE A 63 -8.33 -5.26 -4.56
CA ILE A 63 -7.60 -4.39 -5.48
C ILE A 63 -7.42 -5.04 -6.85
N PHE A 64 -7.11 -6.34 -6.88
CA PHE A 64 -6.80 -7.04 -8.12
C PHE A 64 -7.95 -7.92 -8.60
N THR A 65 -8.08 -8.09 -9.92
CA THR A 65 -9.14 -8.91 -10.51
C THR A 65 -9.02 -10.38 -10.12
N LYS A 66 -7.78 -10.89 -10.09
CA LYS A 66 -7.42 -12.24 -9.66
C LYS A 66 -6.05 -12.21 -9.03
N TRP A 67 -5.80 -13.16 -8.15
CA TRP A 67 -4.47 -13.39 -7.59
C TRP A 67 -4.26 -14.88 -7.29
N ARG A 68 -3.00 -15.29 -7.19
CA ARG A 68 -2.62 -16.64 -6.79
C ARG A 68 -1.22 -16.63 -6.21
N VAL A 69 -0.93 -17.64 -5.38
CA VAL A 69 0.40 -17.87 -4.80
C VAL A 69 0.96 -19.16 -5.36
N GLU A 70 2.25 -19.14 -5.67
CA GLU A 70 3.04 -20.30 -6.03
C GLU A 70 4.20 -20.43 -5.06
N VAL A 71 4.27 -21.53 -4.32
CA VAL A 71 5.42 -21.84 -3.48
C VAL A 71 6.56 -22.32 -4.37
N LYS A 72 7.63 -21.54 -4.43
CA LYS A 72 8.80 -21.84 -5.28
C LYS A 72 9.77 -22.80 -4.59
N GLU A 73 10.00 -22.59 -3.32
CA GLU A 73 10.97 -23.37 -2.55
C GLU A 73 10.62 -23.34 -1.05
N VAL A 74 10.81 -24.46 -0.40
CA VAL A 74 10.83 -24.58 1.07
C VAL A 74 12.08 -25.31 1.47
N LYS A 75 12.88 -24.72 2.35
CA LYS A 75 14.12 -25.33 2.81
C LYS A 75 14.37 -25.05 4.29
N LEU A 76 15.17 -25.88 4.90
CA LEU A 76 15.75 -25.62 6.21
C LEU A 76 17.07 -24.88 6.05
N LEU A 77 17.18 -23.72 6.67
CA LEU A 77 18.40 -22.93 6.74
C LEU A 77 18.76 -22.68 8.20
N ALA A 78 19.86 -23.31 8.65
CA ALA A 78 20.20 -23.34 10.07
C ALA A 78 19.01 -23.88 10.89
N ASN A 79 18.49 -23.09 11.84
CA ASN A 79 17.35 -23.48 12.69
C ASN A 79 16.02 -22.86 12.20
N SER A 80 15.90 -22.56 10.94
CA SER A 80 14.71 -21.89 10.42
C SER A 80 14.15 -22.59 9.18
N ILE A 81 12.83 -22.59 9.06
CA ILE A 81 12.13 -22.93 7.81
C ILE A 81 12.09 -21.65 7.01
N VAL A 82 12.64 -21.70 5.78
CA VAL A 82 12.63 -20.59 4.83
C VAL A 82 11.77 -20.99 3.65
N THR A 83 10.77 -20.14 3.35
CA THR A 83 9.86 -20.33 2.22
C THR A 83 10.03 -19.17 1.25
N THR A 84 10.16 -19.51 -0.04
CA THR A 84 10.11 -18.53 -1.12
C THR A 84 8.82 -18.73 -1.88
N VAL A 85 8.07 -17.66 -2.09
CA VAL A 85 6.83 -17.68 -2.85
C VAL A 85 6.89 -16.69 -4.00
N ARG A 86 6.03 -16.91 -4.98
CA ARG A 86 5.67 -15.93 -6.01
C ARG A 86 4.18 -15.63 -5.90
N VAL A 87 3.86 -14.35 -5.72
CA VAL A 87 2.48 -13.86 -5.73
C VAL A 87 2.21 -13.24 -7.08
N PHE A 88 1.22 -13.79 -7.78
CA PHE A 88 0.74 -13.28 -9.06
C PHE A 88 -0.52 -12.46 -8.82
N VAL A 89 -0.65 -11.36 -9.50
CA VAL A 89 -1.83 -10.49 -9.50
C VAL A 89 -2.22 -10.15 -10.94
N GLN A 90 -3.50 -10.05 -11.20
CA GLN A 90 -4.02 -9.59 -12.48
C GLN A 90 -4.44 -8.13 -12.34
N ASP A 91 -3.76 -7.25 -13.09
CA ASP A 91 -4.05 -5.83 -13.12
C ASP A 91 -5.51 -5.58 -13.52
N PRO A 92 -6.29 -4.83 -12.73
CA PRO A 92 -7.72 -4.59 -12.99
C PRO A 92 -7.97 -3.67 -14.20
N ILE A 93 -6.94 -3.01 -14.73
CA ILE A 93 -7.03 -2.04 -15.81
C ILE A 93 -6.61 -2.67 -17.14
N SER A 94 -5.39 -3.24 -17.19
CA SER A 94 -4.85 -3.87 -18.39
C SER A 94 -5.29 -5.33 -18.56
N GLY A 95 -5.65 -6.01 -17.46
CA GLY A 95 -5.90 -7.45 -17.45
C GLY A 95 -4.65 -8.30 -17.50
N GLU A 96 -3.47 -7.69 -17.57
CA GLU A 96 -2.19 -8.39 -17.62
C GLU A 96 -1.82 -8.98 -16.26
N TRP A 97 -1.02 -10.05 -16.27
CA TRP A 97 -0.49 -10.64 -15.07
C TRP A 97 0.86 -10.04 -14.70
N ASP A 98 0.98 -9.59 -13.46
CA ASP A 98 2.23 -9.19 -12.83
C ASP A 98 2.54 -10.10 -11.64
N TRP A 99 3.79 -10.08 -11.15
CA TRP A 99 4.19 -10.92 -10.04
C TRP A 99 5.33 -10.31 -9.21
N GLN A 100 5.38 -10.71 -7.95
CA GLN A 100 6.48 -10.39 -7.04
C GLN A 100 6.89 -11.65 -6.27
N ASP A 101 8.20 -11.81 -6.08
CA ASP A 101 8.75 -12.87 -5.23
C ASP A 101 8.91 -12.37 -3.80
N GLY A 102 8.64 -13.24 -2.83
CA GLY A 102 8.81 -12.95 -1.43
C GLY A 102 9.47 -14.09 -0.67
N ILE A 103 10.17 -13.74 0.41
CA ILE A 103 10.88 -14.69 1.27
C ILE A 103 10.37 -14.53 2.70
N GLY A 104 10.04 -15.64 3.31
CA GLY A 104 9.64 -15.70 4.72
C GLY A 104 10.46 -16.74 5.47
N ALA A 105 10.82 -16.43 6.69
CA ALA A 105 11.55 -17.35 7.57
C ALA A 105 10.85 -17.47 8.92
N MET A 106 10.77 -18.71 9.44
CA MET A 106 10.25 -18.99 10.77
C MET A 106 11.23 -19.87 11.53
N PRO A 107 11.76 -19.41 12.68
CA PRO A 107 12.63 -20.24 13.52
C PRO A 107 11.91 -21.51 13.99
N ILE A 108 12.61 -22.63 13.94
CA ILE A 108 12.13 -23.90 14.51
C ILE A 108 12.17 -23.78 16.03
N GLN A 109 11.03 -24.00 16.65
CA GLN A 109 10.92 -23.94 18.11
C GLN A 109 11.55 -25.17 18.74
N VAL A 110 12.47 -24.91 19.66
CA VAL A 110 13.14 -25.95 20.51
C VAL A 110 12.75 -25.76 21.97
N SER A 111 12.99 -26.78 22.79
CA SER A 111 12.72 -26.74 24.23
C SER A 111 13.50 -25.61 24.91
N LYS A 112 12.91 -25.01 25.94
CA LYS A 112 13.52 -23.90 26.68
C LYS A 112 14.89 -24.28 27.21
N GLY A 113 15.90 -23.45 26.95
CA GLY A 113 17.28 -23.65 27.40
C GLY A 113 18.13 -24.48 26.45
N SER A 114 17.58 -24.94 25.32
CA SER A 114 18.33 -25.65 24.28
C SER A 114 19.00 -24.70 23.30
N GLY A 115 20.10 -25.15 22.70
CA GLY A 115 20.74 -24.43 21.59
C GLY A 115 19.89 -24.46 20.31
N ALA A 116 20.05 -23.44 19.46
CA ALA A 116 19.26 -23.29 18.25
C ALA A 116 19.39 -24.44 17.23
N VAL A 117 20.44 -25.25 17.34
CA VAL A 117 20.74 -26.39 16.44
C VAL A 117 20.58 -27.76 17.08
N GLU A 118 19.98 -27.84 18.27
CA GLU A 118 19.69 -29.08 18.93
C GLU A 118 18.36 -29.67 18.43
N PHE A 119 18.40 -30.31 17.26
CA PHE A 119 17.22 -30.87 16.58
C PHE A 119 16.51 -31.99 17.37
N ASP A 120 17.22 -32.71 18.23
CA ASP A 120 16.67 -33.70 19.16
C ASP A 120 15.75 -33.09 20.22
N LYS A 121 15.86 -31.79 20.46
CA LYS A 121 15.03 -31.02 21.39
C LYS A 121 13.96 -30.16 20.68
N MET A 122 13.73 -30.40 19.42
CA MET A 122 12.70 -29.73 18.66
C MET A 122 11.29 -30.08 19.18
N ASN A 123 10.42 -29.09 19.28
CA ASN A 123 9.03 -29.32 19.65
C ASN A 123 8.33 -30.14 18.55
N SER A 124 7.50 -31.10 18.94
CA SER A 124 6.86 -32.05 18.02
C SER A 124 6.02 -31.38 16.90
N SER A 125 5.47 -30.20 17.17
CA SER A 125 4.67 -29.44 16.23
C SER A 125 5.43 -28.27 15.54
N ALA A 126 6.74 -28.15 15.78
CA ALA A 126 7.51 -26.99 15.35
C ALA A 126 7.48 -26.78 13.83
N ILE A 127 7.62 -27.85 13.05
CA ILE A 127 7.57 -27.78 11.57
C ILE A 127 6.14 -27.57 11.09
N GLN A 128 5.16 -28.24 11.70
CA GLN A 128 3.75 -28.11 11.34
C GLN A 128 3.23 -26.68 11.51
N ILE A 129 3.71 -25.97 12.53
CA ILE A 129 3.37 -24.55 12.76
C ILE A 129 4.28 -23.62 11.95
N GLY A 130 5.57 -23.96 11.87
CA GLY A 130 6.59 -23.10 11.26
C GLY A 130 6.46 -22.99 9.74
N ALA A 131 6.10 -24.08 9.05
CA ALA A 131 6.00 -24.07 7.59
C ALA A 131 4.88 -23.13 7.08
N PRO A 132 3.62 -23.22 7.53
CA PRO A 132 2.59 -22.27 7.13
C PRO A 132 2.89 -20.83 7.56
N SER A 133 3.55 -20.65 8.71
CA SER A 133 3.94 -19.32 9.18
C SER A 133 5.00 -18.71 8.28
N SER A 134 6.01 -19.48 7.85
CA SER A 134 7.04 -18.99 6.92
C SER A 134 6.47 -18.64 5.54
N GLU A 135 5.49 -19.41 5.05
CA GLU A 135 4.74 -19.08 3.83
C GLU A 135 3.98 -17.76 3.99
N SER A 136 3.24 -17.58 5.08
CA SER A 136 2.52 -16.34 5.36
C SER A 136 3.44 -15.11 5.41
N PHE A 137 4.64 -15.25 5.96
CA PHE A 137 5.66 -14.18 5.94
C PHE A 137 6.16 -13.92 4.52
N ALA A 138 6.38 -14.97 3.73
CA ALA A 138 6.83 -14.83 2.34
C ALA A 138 5.77 -14.13 1.46
N VAL A 139 4.49 -14.46 1.63
CA VAL A 139 3.38 -13.79 0.94
C VAL A 139 3.32 -12.32 1.30
N LYS A 140 3.47 -11.98 2.59
CA LYS A 140 3.49 -10.57 3.02
C LYS A 140 4.65 -9.80 2.41
N ASP A 141 5.87 -10.37 2.42
CA ASP A 141 7.05 -9.76 1.81
C ASP A 141 6.88 -9.52 0.30
N ALA A 142 6.29 -10.48 -0.41
CA ALA A 142 5.95 -10.30 -1.83
C ALA A 142 4.94 -9.16 -2.03
N CYS A 143 3.87 -9.14 -1.23
CA CYS A 143 2.80 -8.15 -1.36
C CYS A 143 3.26 -6.72 -1.06
N GLU A 144 4.17 -6.52 -0.12
CA GLU A 144 4.76 -5.21 0.19
C GLU A 144 5.40 -4.56 -1.05
N LYS A 145 5.85 -5.36 -2.02
CA LYS A 145 6.47 -4.86 -3.27
C LYS A 145 5.46 -4.31 -4.26
N PHE A 146 4.18 -4.69 -4.17
CA PHE A 146 3.11 -4.09 -4.98
C PHE A 146 2.72 -2.70 -4.52
N GLY A 147 2.86 -2.39 -3.22
CA GLY A 147 2.52 -1.05 -2.76
C GLY A 147 2.51 -0.89 -1.24
N ARG A 148 2.44 0.36 -0.84
CA ARG A 148 2.49 0.80 0.56
C ARG A 148 1.29 0.31 1.37
N ILE A 149 0.13 0.14 0.73
CA ILE A 149 -1.09 -0.35 1.38
C ILE A 149 -0.92 -1.74 1.99
N PHE A 150 0.03 -2.53 1.48
CA PHE A 150 0.37 -3.86 2.00
C PHE A 150 1.34 -3.84 3.19
N GLY A 151 1.74 -2.66 3.67
CA GLY A 151 2.54 -2.53 4.89
C GLY A 151 4.02 -2.21 4.69
N LYS A 152 4.48 -1.96 3.47
CA LYS A 152 5.89 -1.74 3.12
C LYS A 152 6.64 -0.77 4.03
N ASP A 153 5.99 0.30 4.48
CA ASP A 153 6.64 1.38 5.21
C ASP A 153 6.26 1.46 6.70
N LEU A 154 5.56 0.45 7.24
CA LEU A 154 5.04 0.47 8.61
C LEU A 154 6.11 0.66 9.68
N ASN A 155 7.35 0.22 9.42
CA ASN A 155 8.46 0.24 10.37
C ASN A 155 9.56 1.23 9.99
N ARG A 156 9.34 2.07 8.96
CA ARG A 156 10.29 3.12 8.60
C ARG A 156 10.26 4.24 9.61
N LYS A 157 11.43 4.79 9.89
CA LYS A 157 11.61 5.94 10.78
C LYS A 157 11.43 7.27 10.05
N ASP A 158 11.70 7.28 8.77
CA ASP A 158 11.60 8.43 7.87
C ASP A 158 10.27 8.40 7.12
N ASN A 159 9.54 9.50 7.14
CA ASN A 159 8.37 9.67 6.29
C ASN A 159 8.82 9.98 4.86
N VAL A 160 8.64 9.01 3.96
CA VAL A 160 8.76 9.28 2.53
C VAL A 160 7.48 9.98 2.10
N ASN A 161 7.59 11.29 1.84
CA ASN A 161 6.45 12.07 1.35
C ASN A 161 6.30 11.84 -0.17
N TYR A 162 5.43 10.90 -0.55
CA TYR A 162 5.13 10.62 -1.95
C TYR A 162 4.37 11.78 -2.62
N ASP A 163 3.73 12.67 -1.86
CA ASP A 163 3.01 13.83 -2.40
C ASP A 163 3.94 14.79 -3.15
N ARG A 164 5.21 14.89 -2.71
CA ARG A 164 6.23 15.68 -3.42
C ARG A 164 6.54 15.13 -4.80
N LEU A 165 6.53 13.81 -4.98
CA LEU A 165 6.80 13.20 -6.27
C LEU A 165 5.70 13.53 -7.27
N TYR A 166 4.44 13.44 -6.86
CA TYR A 166 3.28 13.82 -7.68
C TYR A 166 3.30 15.30 -8.05
N GLN A 167 3.69 16.18 -7.12
CA GLN A 167 3.87 17.61 -7.39
C GLN A 167 5.00 17.87 -8.40
N MET A 168 6.14 17.17 -8.30
CA MET A 168 7.27 17.34 -9.20
C MET A 168 7.00 16.90 -10.64
N ILE A 169 6.17 15.88 -10.86
CA ILE A 169 5.82 15.39 -12.20
C ILE A 169 4.61 16.12 -12.80
N GLY A 170 4.16 17.21 -12.16
CA GLY A 170 3.06 18.04 -12.66
C GLY A 170 1.69 17.36 -12.60
N MET A 171 1.57 16.23 -11.94
CA MET A 171 0.30 15.63 -11.55
C MET A 171 -0.21 16.41 -10.34
N ASN A 172 -0.56 17.69 -10.57
CA ASN A 172 -1.29 18.47 -9.58
C ASN A 172 -2.59 17.74 -9.33
N GLU A 173 -2.71 17.22 -8.15
CA GLU A 173 -3.93 16.63 -7.63
C GLU A 173 -5.06 17.65 -7.73
N THR A 174 -5.94 17.43 -8.67
CA THR A 174 -7.32 17.44 -8.27
C THR A 174 -7.63 16.05 -7.74
N VAL A 175 -7.10 15.68 -6.58
CA VAL A 175 -7.79 14.72 -5.72
C VAL A 175 -9.07 15.42 -5.34
N ASN A 176 -10.06 15.29 -6.20
CA ASN A 176 -11.41 15.72 -5.87
C ASN A 176 -11.75 14.92 -4.62
N ASN A 177 -11.68 15.57 -3.47
CA ASN A 177 -12.28 15.03 -2.26
C ASN A 177 -13.72 14.67 -2.67
N PRO A 178 -14.12 13.38 -2.71
CA PRO A 178 -15.44 13.00 -3.22
C PRO A 178 -16.57 13.67 -2.44
N ASN A 179 -16.25 14.22 -1.27
CA ASN A 179 -17.16 14.98 -0.42
C ASN A 179 -17.14 16.49 -0.71
N LEU A 180 -16.17 17.00 -1.52
CA LEU A 180 -16.12 18.40 -1.94
C LEU A 180 -16.71 18.53 -3.34
N THR A 181 -18.03 18.51 -3.44
CA THR A 181 -18.77 18.63 -4.71
C THR A 181 -18.59 20.01 -5.33
N GLU A 182 -18.82 20.12 -6.63
CA GLU A 182 -18.83 21.42 -7.34
C GLU A 182 -19.84 22.40 -6.75
N GLU A 183 -20.94 21.90 -6.21
CA GLU A 183 -21.95 22.71 -5.52
C GLU A 183 -21.38 23.39 -4.27
N ILE A 184 -20.59 22.66 -3.47
CA ILE A 184 -19.94 23.22 -2.27
C ILE A 184 -18.84 24.21 -2.64
N ARG A 185 -18.07 23.95 -3.72
CA ARG A 185 -17.08 24.89 -4.24
C ARG A 185 -17.73 26.20 -4.66
N LYS A 186 -18.85 26.10 -5.37
CA LYS A 186 -19.63 27.27 -5.80
C LYS A 186 -20.26 28.00 -4.61
N GLU A 187 -20.79 27.27 -3.62
CA GLU A 187 -21.35 27.84 -2.39
C GLU A 187 -20.30 28.68 -1.62
N VAL A 188 -19.02 28.24 -1.59
CA VAL A 188 -17.93 29.03 -1.00
C VAL A 188 -17.60 30.26 -1.87
N GLN A 189 -17.50 30.09 -3.18
CA GLN A 189 -17.15 31.17 -4.11
C GLN A 189 -18.23 32.28 -4.17
N ASP A 190 -19.49 31.93 -4.01
CA ASP A 190 -20.61 32.87 -4.05
C ASP A 190 -20.77 33.67 -2.73
N THR A 191 -19.96 33.40 -1.69
CA THR A 191 -19.99 34.16 -0.46
C THR A 191 -19.42 35.57 -0.65
N THR A 192 -20.16 36.56 -0.20
CA THR A 192 -19.81 37.99 -0.35
C THR A 192 -19.36 38.65 0.95
N ASN A 193 -19.49 37.97 2.08
CA ASN A 193 -19.07 38.49 3.37
C ASN A 193 -18.62 37.36 4.33
N LEU A 194 -17.89 37.74 5.39
CA LEU A 194 -17.33 36.83 6.38
C LEU A 194 -18.38 36.00 7.13
N GLN A 195 -19.57 36.55 7.33
CA GLN A 195 -20.66 35.85 8.05
C GLN A 195 -21.17 34.68 7.22
N GLN A 196 -21.44 34.88 5.91
CA GLN A 196 -21.86 33.85 4.97
C GLN A 196 -20.79 32.76 4.85
N LEU A 197 -19.51 33.14 4.77
CA LEU A 197 -18.40 32.21 4.69
C LEU A 197 -18.31 31.33 5.95
N GLN A 198 -18.58 31.93 7.12
CA GLN A 198 -18.59 31.22 8.41
C GLN A 198 -19.76 30.24 8.51
N ASP A 199 -20.91 30.60 7.97
CA ASP A 199 -22.10 29.74 7.90
C ASP A 199 -21.84 28.52 7.00
N VAL A 200 -21.21 28.73 5.84
CA VAL A 200 -20.79 27.64 4.93
C VAL A 200 -19.75 26.73 5.59
N MET A 201 -18.78 27.29 6.31
CA MET A 201 -17.82 26.52 7.10
C MET A 201 -18.50 25.63 8.15
N ASN A 202 -19.45 26.17 8.87
CA ASN A 202 -20.18 25.44 9.91
C ASN A 202 -21.06 24.33 9.32
N LYS A 203 -21.70 24.60 8.19
CA LYS A 203 -22.56 23.64 7.45
C LYS A 203 -21.75 22.44 6.93
N HIS A 204 -20.53 22.66 6.47
CA HIS A 204 -19.66 21.67 5.85
C HIS A 204 -18.45 21.28 6.71
N LYS A 205 -18.58 21.41 8.04
CA LYS A 205 -17.52 21.10 9.00
C LYS A 205 -17.10 19.62 8.89
N GLY A 206 -15.78 19.41 8.62
CA GLY A 206 -15.22 18.05 8.52
C GLY A 206 -14.91 17.57 7.12
N LEU A 207 -15.06 18.42 6.08
CA LEU A 207 -14.67 18.09 4.70
C LEU A 207 -13.13 18.04 4.47
N GLY A 208 -12.34 18.38 5.51
CA GLY A 208 -10.89 18.23 5.49
C GLY A 208 -10.13 19.43 4.92
N LYS A 209 -8.80 19.28 4.84
CA LYS A 209 -7.84 20.37 4.55
C LYS A 209 -8.08 21.10 3.22
N GLU A 210 -8.65 20.44 2.25
CA GLU A 210 -8.92 21.02 0.92
C GLU A 210 -10.06 22.06 0.99
N PHE A 211 -11.09 21.76 1.76
CA PHE A 211 -12.16 22.71 2.04
C PHE A 211 -11.64 23.89 2.87
N ASP A 212 -10.82 23.61 3.88
CA ASP A 212 -10.21 24.65 4.72
C ASP A 212 -9.34 25.61 3.88
N LYS A 213 -8.62 25.09 2.89
CA LYS A 213 -7.82 25.90 1.94
C LYS A 213 -8.69 26.76 1.04
N LEU A 214 -9.76 26.19 0.46
CA LEU A 214 -10.71 26.91 -0.38
C LEU A 214 -11.36 28.09 0.38
N VAL A 215 -11.74 27.87 1.63
CA VAL A 215 -12.29 28.91 2.52
C VAL A 215 -11.25 29.97 2.88
N ALA A 216 -9.98 29.58 3.06
CA ALA A 216 -8.89 30.52 3.33
C ALA A 216 -8.61 31.45 2.12
N GLU A 217 -8.68 30.92 0.91
CA GLU A 217 -8.51 31.68 -0.34
C GLU A 217 -9.64 32.71 -0.55
N GLN A 218 -10.86 32.41 -0.09
CA GLN A 218 -12.01 33.33 -0.21
C GLN A 218 -12.00 34.47 0.84
N LYS A 219 -11.13 34.40 1.87
CA LYS A 219 -11.01 35.44 2.91
C LYS A 219 -10.21 36.67 2.48
N HIS A 220 -9.56 36.61 1.33
CA HIS A 220 -8.77 37.71 0.74
C HIS A 220 -9.49 38.36 -0.42
#